data_9cba5dd33919c8e96962cd2e43038c2c
#
_entry.id   9cba5dd33919c8e96962cd2e43038c2c
#
_cell.length_a   1.000
_cell.length_b   1.000
_cell.length_c   1.000
_cell.angle_alpha   90.00
_cell.angle_beta   90.00
_cell.angle_gamma   90.00
#
_symmetry.space_group_name_H-M   'P 1'
#
loop_
_entity.id
_entity.type
_entity.pdbx_description
1 polymer ?
#
loop_
_entity_poly.entity_id
_entity_poly.type
_entity_poly.pdbx_seq_one_letter_code
_entity_poly.pdbx_strand_id
1 'polypeptide(L)'
;SKAQEQQGQMHPAAVATMTMKTEDVPFTIELPATLSGSKEVEVRARVTGILESRNFEEGQRVEQGQSLFTIDLEPYQLAVDRAQAALDGAKAALIQAERDVKRLAKLRAEKSVSQRDYDNASSANDIAKTDLAAAKVALKEAQLNLEYAQVKAPVAGVMGREFVSE
;
A
#
# COMPACT_ATOMS: atom_id res chain seq x y z
N SER A 1 -93.94 52.58 56.26
CA SER A 1 -93.39 52.81 54.92
C SER A 1 -92.44 51.68 54.58
N LYS A 2 -92.90 50.97 53.62
CA LYS A 2 -92.17 49.81 53.10
C LYS A 2 -90.99 50.21 52.26
N ALA A 3 -89.84 49.79 52.64
CA ALA A 3 -88.66 49.79 51.74
C ALA A 3 -88.53 48.42 51.07
N GLN A 4 -88.63 48.38 49.77
CA GLN A 4 -88.51 47.22 48.95
C GLN A 4 -87.01 46.93 48.76
N GLU A 5 -86.60 45.76 49.19
CA GLU A 5 -85.28 45.19 48.85
C GLU A 5 -85.30 44.78 47.38
N GLN A 6 -84.54 45.46 46.56
CA GLN A 6 -84.22 44.99 45.22
C GLN A 6 -83.02 44.09 45.33
N GLN A 7 -83.28 42.78 45.31
CA GLN A 7 -82.22 41.78 45.10
C GLN A 7 -81.78 41.85 43.63
N GLY A 8 -80.61 42.41 43.43
CA GLY A 8 -79.95 42.33 42.12
C GLY A 8 -79.55 40.92 41.78
N GLN A 9 -80.20 40.34 40.82
CA GLN A 9 -79.78 39.06 40.22
C GLN A 9 -78.48 39.29 39.47
N MET A 10 -77.37 38.81 40.04
CA MET A 10 -76.12 38.72 39.33
C MET A 10 -76.23 37.60 38.29
N HIS A 11 -76.26 37.95 37.05
CA HIS A 11 -76.13 37.00 35.97
C HIS A 11 -74.70 36.52 35.89
N PRO A 12 -74.43 35.18 35.84
CA PRO A 12 -73.12 34.69 35.66
C PRO A 12 -72.59 35.17 34.30
N ALA A 13 -71.39 35.75 34.31
CA ALA A 13 -70.66 36.15 33.07
C ALA A 13 -70.35 34.91 32.23
N ALA A 14 -70.77 34.95 30.97
CA ALA A 14 -70.38 33.87 30.02
C ALA A 14 -68.87 33.95 29.73
N VAL A 15 -68.14 32.96 30.17
CA VAL A 15 -66.74 32.85 29.89
C VAL A 15 -66.55 31.77 28.79
N ALA A 16 -65.87 32.13 27.75
CA ALA A 16 -65.45 31.17 26.73
C ALA A 16 -64.21 30.43 27.24
N THR A 17 -64.33 29.13 27.41
CA THR A 17 -63.17 28.27 27.74
C THR A 17 -62.72 27.54 26.49
N MET A 18 -61.41 27.61 26.22
CA MET A 18 -60.77 26.83 25.15
C MET A 18 -60.05 25.68 25.78
N THR A 19 -60.39 24.45 25.38
CA THR A 19 -59.67 23.26 25.81
C THR A 19 -58.41 23.12 24.93
N MET A 20 -57.26 23.32 25.54
CA MET A 20 -56.00 23.06 24.86
C MET A 20 -55.75 21.57 24.84
N LYS A 21 -55.57 21.03 23.63
CA LYS A 21 -55.07 19.67 23.41
C LYS A 21 -53.60 19.75 23.18
N THR A 22 -52.84 18.89 23.85
CA THR A 22 -51.42 18.68 23.52
C THR A 22 -51.36 17.96 22.19
N GLU A 23 -50.74 18.56 21.21
CA GLU A 23 -50.50 17.97 19.91
C GLU A 23 -48.98 17.95 19.70
N ASP A 24 -48.45 16.80 19.27
CA ASP A 24 -47.03 16.64 18.95
C ASP A 24 -46.78 17.37 17.64
N VAL A 25 -46.05 18.49 17.73
CA VAL A 25 -45.63 19.26 16.57
C VAL A 25 -44.23 18.74 16.16
N PRO A 26 -44.08 18.11 14.97
CA PRO A 26 -42.79 17.69 14.50
C PRO A 26 -41.91 18.92 14.26
N PHE A 27 -40.83 19.02 15.00
CA PHE A 27 -39.83 20.06 14.85
C PHE A 27 -38.61 19.48 14.12
N THR A 28 -38.41 19.85 12.86
CA THR A 28 -37.27 19.43 12.07
C THR A 28 -36.17 20.46 12.21
N ILE A 29 -35.01 20.02 12.73
CA ILE A 29 -33.80 20.85 12.78
C ILE A 29 -32.87 20.37 11.66
N GLU A 30 -32.57 21.21 10.69
CA GLU A 30 -31.54 20.97 9.70
C GLU A 30 -30.21 21.45 10.26
N LEU A 31 -29.31 20.52 10.45
CA LEU A 31 -27.94 20.81 10.90
C LEU A 31 -26.98 20.57 9.73
N PRO A 32 -26.12 21.53 9.40
CA PRO A 32 -25.07 21.31 8.42
C PRO A 32 -24.08 20.28 8.99
N ALA A 33 -23.79 19.24 8.24
CA ALA A 33 -22.80 18.24 8.59
C ALA A 33 -21.83 18.05 7.43
N THR A 34 -20.54 17.93 7.76
CA THR A 34 -19.51 17.58 6.81
C THR A 34 -19.08 16.14 7.07
N LEU A 35 -19.16 15.30 6.03
CA LEU A 35 -18.63 13.95 6.08
C LEU A 35 -17.15 13.98 5.67
N SER A 36 -16.29 13.46 6.53
CA SER A 36 -14.89 13.20 6.21
C SER A 36 -14.59 11.72 6.36
N GLY A 37 -13.66 11.22 5.52
CA GLY A 37 -13.21 9.85 5.64
C GLY A 37 -12.54 9.61 7.00
N SER A 38 -12.75 8.45 7.60
CA SER A 38 -12.11 8.06 8.86
C SER A 38 -10.61 7.82 8.72
N LYS A 39 -10.12 7.57 7.50
CA LYS A 39 -8.72 7.37 7.15
C LYS A 39 -8.46 7.91 5.75
N GLU A 40 -7.41 8.70 5.63
CA GLU A 40 -6.86 9.14 4.35
C GLU A 40 -5.48 8.50 4.17
N VAL A 41 -5.25 7.86 3.03
CA VAL A 41 -4.00 7.18 2.71
C VAL A 41 -3.50 7.70 1.38
N GLU A 42 -2.33 8.31 1.41
CA GLU A 42 -1.65 8.77 0.20
C GLU A 42 -0.93 7.59 -0.46
N VAL A 43 -1.16 7.40 -1.77
CA VAL A 43 -0.47 6.40 -2.58
C VAL A 43 0.57 7.09 -3.44
N ARG A 44 1.84 6.74 -3.20
CA ARG A 44 2.98 7.27 -3.98
C ARG A 44 3.69 6.15 -4.71
N ALA A 45 4.13 6.44 -5.94
CA ALA A 45 5.05 5.57 -6.65
C ALA A 45 6.41 5.52 -5.91
N ARG A 46 7.02 4.33 -5.88
CA ARG A 46 8.32 4.11 -5.25
C ARG A 46 9.47 4.07 -6.26
N VAL A 47 9.14 4.08 -7.55
CA VAL A 47 10.06 4.10 -8.67
C VAL A 47 9.68 5.22 -9.62
N THR A 48 10.62 5.69 -10.42
CA THR A 48 10.43 6.77 -11.39
C THR A 48 10.27 6.21 -12.79
N GLY A 49 9.47 6.82 -13.61
CA GLY A 49 9.27 6.41 -15.01
C GLY A 49 8.07 7.07 -15.64
N ILE A 50 7.82 6.74 -16.90
CA ILE A 50 6.68 7.25 -17.65
C ILE A 50 5.42 6.51 -17.17
N LEU A 51 4.37 7.26 -16.86
CA LEU A 51 3.07 6.68 -16.54
C LEU A 51 2.45 6.10 -17.82
N GLU A 52 2.29 4.79 -17.86
CA GLU A 52 1.71 4.10 -19.01
C GLU A 52 0.19 4.08 -18.95
N SER A 53 -0.37 3.80 -17.78
CA SER A 53 -1.82 3.74 -17.60
C SER A 53 -2.26 4.12 -16.19
N ARG A 54 -3.45 4.71 -16.13
CA ARG A 54 -4.24 4.90 -14.91
C ARG A 54 -5.42 3.92 -14.94
N ASN A 55 -5.55 3.10 -13.92
CA ASN A 55 -6.48 1.97 -13.88
C ASN A 55 -7.66 2.20 -12.92
N PHE A 56 -8.01 3.45 -12.63
CA PHE A 56 -9.15 3.83 -11.80
C PHE A 56 -9.74 5.16 -12.25
N GLU A 57 -10.96 5.45 -11.79
CA GLU A 57 -11.64 6.73 -11.93
C GLU A 57 -11.76 7.42 -10.56
N GLU A 58 -11.83 8.76 -10.56
CA GLU A 58 -12.10 9.53 -9.34
C GLU A 58 -13.45 9.11 -8.74
N GLY A 59 -13.50 8.91 -7.43
CA GLY A 59 -14.70 8.42 -6.74
C GLY A 59 -14.95 6.91 -6.85
N GLN A 60 -14.15 6.18 -7.62
CA GLN A 60 -14.27 4.73 -7.73
C GLN A 60 -13.85 4.03 -6.45
N ARG A 61 -14.59 2.99 -6.07
CA ARG A 61 -14.18 2.08 -5.01
C ARG A 61 -13.13 1.10 -5.54
N VAL A 62 -12.04 0.97 -4.79
CA VAL A 62 -10.95 0.05 -5.10
C VAL A 62 -10.73 -0.93 -3.96
N GLU A 63 -10.27 -2.13 -4.30
CA GLU A 63 -9.90 -3.17 -3.34
C GLU A 63 -8.41 -3.12 -3.02
N GLN A 64 -8.02 -3.66 -1.87
CA GLN A 64 -6.61 -3.83 -1.53
C GLN A 64 -5.90 -4.70 -2.59
N GLY A 65 -4.75 -4.22 -3.08
CA GLY A 65 -3.98 -4.91 -4.12
C GLY A 65 -4.43 -4.62 -5.55
N GLN A 66 -5.54 -3.90 -5.75
CA GLN A 66 -5.97 -3.48 -7.09
C GLN A 66 -4.94 -2.54 -7.70
N SER A 67 -4.62 -2.75 -9.00
CA SER A 67 -3.71 -1.87 -9.74
C SER A 67 -4.33 -0.48 -9.90
N LEU A 68 -3.59 0.54 -9.51
CA LEU A 68 -3.99 1.95 -9.64
C LEU A 68 -3.27 2.63 -10.81
N PHE A 69 -1.97 2.42 -10.88
CA PHE A 69 -1.12 2.98 -11.93
C PHE A 69 -0.15 1.92 -12.43
N THR A 70 0.19 2.01 -13.68
CA THR A 70 1.28 1.24 -14.29
C THR A 70 2.31 2.22 -14.85
N ILE A 71 3.53 2.13 -14.34
CA ILE A 71 4.69 2.83 -14.88
C ILE A 71 5.27 1.91 -15.96
N ASP A 72 5.92 2.47 -16.99
CA ASP A 72 6.58 1.69 -18.04
C ASP A 72 7.41 0.54 -17.43
N LEU A 73 7.01 -0.69 -17.69
CA LEU A 73 7.59 -1.90 -17.12
C LEU A 73 8.84 -2.36 -17.85
N GLU A 74 9.04 -1.95 -19.11
CA GLU A 74 10.11 -2.47 -19.95
C GLU A 74 11.51 -2.25 -19.36
N PRO A 75 11.88 -1.06 -18.86
CA PRO A 75 13.20 -0.84 -18.25
C PRO A 75 13.44 -1.74 -17.03
N TYR A 76 12.39 -1.97 -16.22
CA TYR A 76 12.46 -2.80 -15.02
C TYR A 76 12.56 -4.28 -15.36
N GLN A 77 11.85 -4.73 -16.40
CA GLN A 77 11.95 -6.10 -16.89
C GLN A 77 13.37 -6.39 -17.42
N LEU A 78 13.94 -5.48 -18.20
CA LEU A 78 15.32 -5.59 -18.69
C LEU A 78 16.33 -5.63 -17.53
N ALA A 79 16.07 -4.88 -16.45
CA ALA A 79 16.92 -4.93 -15.25
C ALA A 79 16.85 -6.30 -14.56
N VAL A 80 15.66 -6.90 -14.46
CA VAL A 80 15.49 -8.27 -13.94
C VAL A 80 16.23 -9.28 -14.79
N ASP A 81 16.09 -9.22 -16.11
CA ASP A 81 16.74 -10.16 -17.04
C ASP A 81 18.27 -10.06 -16.96
N ARG A 82 18.80 -8.83 -16.84
CA ARG A 82 20.23 -8.60 -16.64
C ARG A 82 20.72 -9.16 -15.31
N ALA A 83 19.98 -8.93 -14.23
CA ALA A 83 20.34 -9.46 -12.92
C ALA A 83 20.24 -11.00 -12.86
N GLN A 84 19.27 -11.59 -13.57
CA GLN A 84 19.16 -13.04 -13.72
C GLN A 84 20.37 -13.63 -14.46
N ALA A 85 20.79 -13.02 -15.56
CA ALA A 85 21.98 -13.46 -16.29
C ALA A 85 23.25 -13.37 -15.43
N ALA A 86 23.40 -12.29 -14.64
CA ALA A 86 24.50 -12.16 -13.69
C ALA A 86 24.49 -13.25 -12.61
N LEU A 87 23.32 -13.58 -12.08
CA LEU A 87 23.15 -14.66 -11.11
C LEU A 87 23.57 -16.02 -11.71
N ASP A 88 23.17 -16.30 -12.95
CA ASP A 88 23.52 -17.56 -13.61
C ASP A 88 25.02 -17.65 -13.91
N GLY A 89 25.65 -16.54 -14.25
CA GLY A 89 27.11 -16.42 -14.36
C GLY A 89 27.82 -16.70 -13.02
N ALA A 90 27.34 -16.10 -11.93
CA ALA A 90 27.91 -16.32 -10.59
C ALA A 90 27.74 -17.78 -10.11
N LYS A 91 26.62 -18.43 -10.43
CA LYS A 91 26.41 -19.86 -10.17
C LYS A 91 27.43 -20.71 -10.91
N ALA A 92 27.66 -20.44 -12.20
CA ALA A 92 28.63 -21.17 -13.01
C ALA A 92 30.05 -21.00 -12.48
N ALA A 93 30.43 -19.76 -12.09
CA ALA A 93 31.74 -19.48 -11.49
C ALA A 93 31.95 -20.23 -10.15
N LEU A 94 30.91 -20.28 -9.29
CA LEU A 94 30.99 -21.03 -8.04
C LEU A 94 31.17 -22.54 -8.30
N ILE A 95 30.41 -23.12 -9.22
CA ILE A 95 30.55 -24.54 -9.59
C ILE A 95 31.97 -24.85 -10.06
N GLN A 96 32.54 -23.96 -10.86
CA GLN A 96 33.93 -24.14 -11.32
C GLN A 96 34.93 -24.04 -10.16
N ALA A 97 34.78 -23.04 -9.28
CA ALA A 97 35.66 -22.88 -8.11
C ALA A 97 35.58 -24.06 -7.15
N GLU A 98 34.36 -24.61 -6.91
CA GLU A 98 34.18 -25.81 -6.10
C GLU A 98 34.87 -27.06 -6.71
N ARG A 99 34.78 -27.24 -8.02
CA ARG A 99 35.48 -28.31 -8.73
C ARG A 99 37.02 -28.17 -8.60
N ASP A 100 37.52 -26.94 -8.68
CA ASP A 100 38.96 -26.66 -8.55
C ASP A 100 39.45 -26.95 -7.13
N VAL A 101 38.74 -26.50 -6.10
CA VAL A 101 39.09 -26.83 -4.70
C VAL A 101 39.11 -28.33 -4.50
N LYS A 102 38.05 -29.05 -4.96
CA LYS A 102 37.97 -30.51 -4.82
C LYS A 102 39.11 -31.23 -5.50
N ARG A 103 39.46 -30.81 -6.71
CA ARG A 103 40.57 -31.36 -7.46
C ARG A 103 41.90 -31.11 -6.75
N LEU A 104 42.19 -29.88 -6.33
CA LEU A 104 43.42 -29.50 -5.66
C LEU A 104 43.54 -30.10 -4.26
N ALA A 105 42.46 -30.29 -3.55
CA ALA A 105 42.44 -31.02 -2.27
C ALA A 105 42.96 -32.46 -2.43
N LYS A 106 42.49 -33.14 -3.48
CA LYS A 106 42.95 -34.50 -3.80
C LYS A 106 44.44 -34.55 -4.16
N LEU A 107 44.87 -33.65 -5.09
CA LEU A 107 46.27 -33.58 -5.53
C LEU A 107 47.21 -33.17 -4.39
N ARG A 108 46.75 -32.31 -3.46
CA ARG A 108 47.51 -31.97 -2.25
C ARG A 108 47.72 -33.17 -1.33
N ALA A 109 46.69 -33.99 -1.14
CA ALA A 109 46.80 -35.24 -0.36
C ALA A 109 47.84 -36.19 -0.96
N GLU A 110 47.96 -36.21 -2.30
CA GLU A 110 48.96 -36.95 -3.07
C GLU A 110 50.32 -36.24 -3.15
N LYS A 111 50.52 -35.06 -2.48
CA LYS A 111 51.71 -34.21 -2.51
C LYS A 111 52.12 -33.74 -3.92
N SER A 112 51.15 -33.68 -4.83
CA SER A 112 51.36 -33.28 -6.24
C SER A 112 51.17 -31.77 -6.52
N VAL A 113 50.68 -31.01 -5.52
CA VAL A 113 50.52 -29.55 -5.59
C VAL A 113 50.97 -28.89 -4.29
N SER A 114 51.28 -27.61 -4.33
CA SER A 114 51.69 -26.85 -3.17
C SER A 114 50.49 -26.49 -2.27
N GLN A 115 50.77 -26.19 -0.97
CA GLN A 115 49.77 -25.64 -0.07
C GLN A 115 49.21 -24.31 -0.59
N ARG A 116 50.05 -23.49 -1.20
CA ARG A 116 49.68 -22.19 -1.77
C ARG A 116 48.64 -22.33 -2.90
N ASP A 117 48.80 -23.33 -3.75
CA ASP A 117 47.84 -23.56 -4.84
C ASP A 117 46.46 -23.95 -4.32
N TYR A 118 46.42 -24.78 -3.29
CA TYR A 118 45.16 -25.12 -2.61
C TYR A 118 44.54 -23.90 -1.93
N ASP A 119 45.33 -23.11 -1.21
CA ASP A 119 44.85 -21.92 -0.51
C ASP A 119 44.31 -20.87 -1.48
N ASN A 120 44.95 -20.70 -2.64
CA ASN A 120 44.46 -19.83 -3.70
C ASN A 120 43.11 -20.28 -4.25
N ALA A 121 42.94 -21.59 -4.48
CA ALA A 121 41.66 -22.14 -4.96
C ALA A 121 40.56 -22.02 -3.88
N SER A 122 40.91 -22.25 -2.62
CA SER A 122 39.98 -22.06 -1.50
C SER A 122 39.50 -20.61 -1.40
N SER A 123 40.42 -19.66 -1.52
CA SER A 123 40.09 -18.25 -1.51
C SER A 123 39.22 -17.85 -2.72
N ALA A 124 39.54 -18.37 -3.91
CA ALA A 124 38.72 -18.15 -5.10
C ALA A 124 37.28 -18.71 -4.93
N ASN A 125 37.13 -19.87 -4.28
CA ASN A 125 35.83 -20.44 -3.98
C ASN A 125 35.01 -19.58 -2.99
N ASP A 126 35.64 -19.01 -1.97
CA ASP A 126 34.98 -18.13 -1.01
C ASP A 126 34.56 -16.80 -1.67
N ILE A 127 35.38 -16.27 -2.57
CA ILE A 127 35.00 -15.12 -3.40
C ILE A 127 33.78 -15.46 -4.26
N ALA A 128 33.80 -16.60 -4.98
CA ALA A 128 32.66 -16.99 -5.81
C ALA A 128 31.35 -17.20 -5.03
N LYS A 129 31.42 -17.69 -3.78
CA LYS A 129 30.25 -17.75 -2.88
C LYS A 129 29.71 -16.36 -2.56
N THR A 130 30.59 -15.40 -2.29
CA THR A 130 30.22 -14.02 -2.00
C THR A 130 29.60 -13.35 -3.23
N ASP A 131 30.18 -13.57 -4.41
CA ASP A 131 29.64 -13.04 -5.68
C ASP A 131 28.26 -13.60 -5.98
N LEU A 132 28.05 -14.89 -5.73
CA LEU A 132 26.72 -15.51 -5.85
C LEU A 132 25.70 -14.88 -4.90
N ALA A 133 26.09 -14.61 -3.66
CA ALA A 133 25.22 -13.96 -2.69
C ALA A 133 24.86 -12.53 -3.14
N ALA A 134 25.84 -11.77 -3.64
CA ALA A 134 25.61 -10.43 -4.17
C ALA A 134 24.67 -10.44 -5.39
N ALA A 135 24.88 -11.38 -6.32
CA ALA A 135 24.01 -11.51 -7.49
C ALA A 135 22.57 -11.88 -7.14
N LYS A 136 22.35 -12.70 -6.10
CA LYS A 136 20.99 -13.00 -5.59
C LYS A 136 20.30 -11.75 -5.05
N VAL A 137 21.01 -10.90 -4.31
CA VAL A 137 20.47 -9.64 -3.78
C VAL A 137 20.13 -8.69 -4.92
N ALA A 138 21.01 -8.56 -5.92
CA ALA A 138 20.78 -7.71 -7.08
C ALA A 138 19.52 -8.13 -7.88
N LEU A 139 19.31 -9.44 -8.06
CA LEU A 139 18.11 -9.95 -8.71
C LEU A 139 16.85 -9.61 -7.89
N LYS A 140 16.90 -9.79 -6.58
CA LYS A 140 15.76 -9.47 -5.69
C LYS A 140 15.42 -7.98 -5.75
N GLU A 141 16.44 -7.10 -5.78
CA GLU A 141 16.24 -5.66 -5.91
C GLU A 141 15.58 -5.29 -7.25
N ALA A 142 16.06 -5.88 -8.36
CA ALA A 142 15.46 -5.66 -9.67
C ALA A 142 13.98 -6.14 -9.73
N GLN A 143 13.68 -7.30 -9.15
CA GLN A 143 12.32 -7.81 -9.05
C GLN A 143 11.41 -6.90 -8.22
N LEU A 144 11.91 -6.37 -7.10
CA LEU A 144 11.18 -5.45 -6.25
C LEU A 144 10.86 -4.13 -6.97
N ASN A 145 11.82 -3.60 -7.74
CA ASN A 145 11.59 -2.39 -8.54
C ASN A 145 10.56 -2.62 -9.65
N LEU A 146 10.56 -3.79 -10.29
CA LEU A 146 9.53 -4.19 -11.25
C LEU A 146 8.14 -4.27 -10.60
N GLU A 147 8.06 -4.80 -9.39
CA GLU A 147 6.81 -4.84 -8.63
C GLU A 147 6.32 -3.42 -8.29
N TYR A 148 7.22 -2.53 -7.89
CA TYR A 148 6.90 -1.13 -7.56
C TYR A 148 6.47 -0.30 -8.77
N ALA A 149 6.83 -0.71 -9.99
CA ALA A 149 6.33 -0.09 -11.21
C ALA A 149 4.83 -0.33 -11.44
N GLN A 150 4.26 -1.34 -10.79
CA GLN A 150 2.82 -1.56 -10.67
C GLN A 150 2.32 -1.01 -9.34
N VAL A 151 1.85 0.22 -9.33
CA VAL A 151 1.35 0.86 -8.12
C VAL A 151 -0.02 0.29 -7.77
N LYS A 152 -0.13 -0.36 -6.61
CA LYS A 152 -1.35 -1.01 -6.14
C LYS A 152 -1.93 -0.32 -4.91
N ALA A 153 -3.24 -0.45 -4.71
CA ALA A 153 -3.93 0.08 -3.54
C ALA A 153 -3.45 -0.63 -2.27
N PRO A 154 -2.92 0.09 -1.27
CA PRO A 154 -2.46 -0.53 -0.01
C PRO A 154 -3.61 -0.99 0.88
N VAL A 155 -4.78 -0.39 0.73
CA VAL A 155 -6.03 -0.69 1.46
C VAL A 155 -7.22 -0.51 0.54
N ALA A 156 -8.34 -1.14 0.87
CA ALA A 156 -9.61 -0.90 0.19
C ALA A 156 -10.15 0.49 0.58
N GLY A 157 -10.74 1.20 -0.39
CA GLY A 157 -11.25 2.55 -0.15
C GLY A 157 -11.89 3.16 -1.39
N VAL A 158 -12.15 4.47 -1.32
CA VAL A 158 -12.64 5.27 -2.44
C VAL A 158 -11.51 6.18 -2.89
N MET A 159 -11.24 6.19 -4.19
CA MET A 159 -10.21 7.05 -4.78
C MET A 159 -10.64 8.51 -4.76
N GLY A 160 -9.82 9.35 -4.13
CA GLY A 160 -9.98 10.80 -4.16
C GLY A 160 -9.41 11.43 -5.43
N ARG A 161 -9.26 12.76 -5.39
CA ARG A 161 -8.58 13.48 -6.46
C ARG A 161 -7.11 13.12 -6.52
N GLU A 162 -6.62 12.99 -7.74
CA GLU A 162 -5.21 12.84 -8.02
C GLU A 162 -4.53 14.22 -7.99
N PHE A 163 -3.44 14.31 -7.23
CA PHE A 163 -2.50 15.41 -7.33
C PHE A 163 -1.28 14.90 -8.11
N VAL A 164 -1.31 15.00 -9.43
CA VAL A 164 -0.11 14.78 -10.24
C VAL A 164 0.72 16.05 -10.15
N SER A 165 1.89 15.97 -9.52
CA SER A 165 2.92 16.98 -9.66
C SER A 165 3.63 16.71 -10.98
N GLU A 166 3.47 17.60 -11.94
CA GLU A 166 4.27 17.66 -13.16
C GLU A 166 5.75 17.96 -12.83
#